data_09154d7637cab0fea674f18a8ba3ef16
#
_entry.id   09154d7637cab0fea674f18a8ba3ef16
#
_cell.length_a   1.000
_cell.length_b   1.000
_cell.length_c   1.000
_cell.angle_alpha   90.00
_cell.angle_beta   90.00
_cell.angle_gamma   90.00
#
_symmetry.space_group_name_H-M   'P 1'
#
loop_
_entity.id
_entity.type
_entity.pdbx_description
1 polymer ?
#
loop_
_entity_poly.entity_id
_entity_poly.type
_entity_poly.pdbx_seq_one_letter_code
_entity_poly.pdbx_strand_id
1 'polypeptide(L)'
;MCDFSKYGGPSEEWLAVEAGLPPPQTDLSPSERKNVMNKVRDELAVEAMKTMADKVQVRDWTIPTRDGATLEARTYRPKAAGDGPLPVYLYFHGGGFLFGTLTSEDATCSRIAISTDVLVVNVNYRHTPEHVYPTAWNDAEDAFIWLHDNIKEVGGEAAKVVVGGISAGGQLTASLTLAQHLGKLPSELPSIAGQVLMIPCLAHVDCYDGLLKKMKSTSVSSYPENENAPILPRPMIDLFVGLLKVENPDPNDLRLNPGNATPDQVKGLPPTTFGICGLDALRDEGLLYAKMLTEAGVPTDVHVYKGVPHGFRRFGDKLSASKDWDETTDSGITWALTNPTATGEFNIHEH
;
A
#
# COMPACT_ATOMS: atom_id res chain seq x y z
N MET A 1 -15.24 18.17 11.63
CA MET A 1 -16.01 17.39 10.64
C MET A 1 -15.45 17.66 9.27
N CYS A 2 -15.07 16.64 8.52
CA CYS A 2 -14.38 16.74 7.23
C CYS A 2 -15.34 16.62 6.05
N ASP A 3 -14.96 17.24 4.92
CA ASP A 3 -15.65 17.14 3.64
C ASP A 3 -14.56 17.11 2.55
N PHE A 4 -14.36 15.94 1.95
CA PHE A 4 -13.35 15.72 0.90
C PHE A 4 -13.99 15.51 -0.49
N SER A 5 -15.30 15.73 -0.62
CA SER A 5 -16.04 15.52 -1.86
C SER A 5 -15.51 16.37 -3.03
N LYS A 6 -14.83 17.49 -2.75
CA LYS A 6 -14.17 18.32 -3.78
C LYS A 6 -13.11 17.60 -4.60
N TYR A 7 -12.62 16.45 -4.12
CA TYR A 7 -11.62 15.63 -4.82
C TYR A 7 -12.25 14.57 -5.72
N GLY A 8 -13.57 14.33 -5.61
CA GLY A 8 -14.31 13.34 -6.38
C GLY A 8 -14.56 13.75 -7.82
N GLY A 9 -15.23 12.86 -8.55
CA GLY A 9 -15.53 13.00 -9.97
C GLY A 9 -14.40 12.58 -10.90
N PRO A 10 -14.71 12.09 -12.13
CA PRO A 10 -13.74 11.62 -13.10
C PRO A 10 -13.09 12.79 -13.87
N SER A 11 -11.80 12.64 -14.22
CA SER A 11 -11.12 13.53 -15.17
C SER A 11 -11.47 13.19 -16.62
N GLU A 12 -11.24 14.13 -17.55
CA GLU A 12 -11.41 13.88 -18.99
C GLU A 12 -10.45 12.79 -19.48
N GLU A 13 -9.21 12.77 -18.98
CA GLU A 13 -8.23 11.72 -19.30
C GLU A 13 -8.72 10.35 -18.86
N TRP A 14 -9.27 10.26 -17.65
CA TRP A 14 -9.83 9.00 -17.17
C TRP A 14 -11.01 8.55 -18.05
N LEU A 15 -11.95 9.41 -18.32
CA LEU A 15 -13.11 9.07 -19.18
C LEU A 15 -12.69 8.57 -20.56
N ALA A 16 -11.62 9.14 -21.14
CA ALA A 16 -11.09 8.67 -22.42
C ALA A 16 -10.47 7.25 -22.31
N VAL A 17 -9.79 6.95 -21.20
CA VAL A 17 -9.24 5.60 -20.94
C VAL A 17 -10.38 4.62 -20.69
N GLU A 18 -11.35 4.97 -19.84
CA GLU A 18 -12.48 4.13 -19.45
C GLU A 18 -13.32 3.70 -20.65
N ALA A 19 -13.57 4.61 -21.60
CA ALA A 19 -14.32 4.33 -22.83
C ALA A 19 -13.70 3.22 -23.68
N GLY A 20 -12.40 2.96 -23.54
CA GLY A 20 -11.68 1.89 -24.24
C GLY A 20 -11.54 0.59 -23.46
N LEU A 21 -12.05 0.51 -22.23
CA LEU A 21 -11.94 -0.71 -21.41
C LEU A 21 -12.96 -1.77 -21.84
N PRO A 22 -12.57 -3.04 -21.83
CA PRO A 22 -13.53 -4.13 -22.04
C PRO A 22 -14.52 -4.19 -20.85
N PRO A 23 -15.73 -4.68 -21.07
CA PRO A 23 -16.67 -4.88 -19.98
C PRO A 23 -16.10 -5.82 -18.93
N PRO A 24 -16.40 -5.60 -17.63
CA PRO A 24 -15.89 -6.43 -16.55
C PRO A 24 -16.39 -7.88 -16.71
N GLN A 25 -15.48 -8.85 -16.51
CA GLN A 25 -15.83 -10.26 -16.46
C GLN A 25 -16.46 -10.58 -15.10
N THR A 26 -17.75 -10.88 -15.07
CA THR A 26 -18.51 -11.07 -13.83
C THR A 26 -18.61 -12.53 -13.38
N ASP A 27 -18.46 -13.49 -14.29
CA ASP A 27 -18.84 -14.90 -14.07
C ASP A 27 -17.69 -15.80 -13.56
N LEU A 28 -16.52 -15.21 -13.23
CA LEU A 28 -15.38 -15.96 -12.73
C LEU A 28 -15.47 -16.18 -11.21
N SER A 29 -15.20 -17.41 -10.77
CA SER A 29 -14.92 -17.69 -9.36
C SER A 29 -13.71 -16.90 -8.85
N PRO A 30 -13.55 -16.69 -7.54
CA PRO A 30 -12.37 -15.98 -6.99
C PRO A 30 -11.03 -16.55 -7.46
N SER A 31 -10.89 -17.88 -7.50
CA SER A 31 -9.65 -18.54 -7.93
C SER A 31 -9.39 -18.37 -9.44
N GLU A 32 -10.42 -18.46 -10.28
CA GLU A 32 -10.28 -18.20 -11.72
C GLU A 32 -9.91 -16.75 -11.97
N ARG A 33 -10.56 -15.81 -11.29
CA ARG A 33 -10.26 -14.38 -11.35
C ARG A 33 -8.82 -14.10 -10.93
N LYS A 34 -8.35 -14.74 -9.83
CA LYS A 34 -6.96 -14.66 -9.36
C LYS A 34 -5.99 -15.09 -10.47
N ASN A 35 -6.22 -16.23 -11.08
CA ASN A 35 -5.34 -16.77 -12.13
C ASN A 35 -5.29 -15.86 -13.36
N VAL A 36 -6.46 -15.39 -13.84
CA VAL A 36 -6.53 -14.49 -15.00
C VAL A 36 -5.82 -13.17 -14.73
N MET A 37 -6.11 -12.55 -13.59
CA MET A 37 -5.52 -11.26 -13.24
C MET A 37 -4.02 -11.34 -12.99
N ASN A 38 -3.53 -12.35 -12.28
CA ASN A 38 -2.12 -12.55 -12.05
C ASN A 38 -1.37 -12.76 -13.37
N LYS A 39 -1.90 -13.60 -14.27
CA LYS A 39 -1.30 -13.80 -15.59
C LYS A 39 -1.15 -12.49 -16.37
N VAL A 40 -2.18 -11.66 -16.43
CA VAL A 40 -2.13 -10.37 -17.12
C VAL A 40 -1.09 -9.44 -16.48
N ARG A 41 -1.06 -9.37 -15.14
CA ARG A 41 -0.08 -8.54 -14.41
C ARG A 41 1.35 -9.02 -14.66
N ASP A 42 1.58 -10.33 -14.63
CA ASP A 42 2.90 -10.93 -14.90
C ASP A 42 3.38 -10.61 -16.31
N GLU A 43 2.51 -10.77 -17.33
CA GLU A 43 2.84 -10.46 -18.73
C GLU A 43 3.22 -8.99 -18.91
N LEU A 44 2.49 -8.07 -18.29
CA LEU A 44 2.80 -6.63 -18.33
C LEU A 44 4.13 -6.31 -17.62
N ALA A 45 4.40 -6.94 -16.47
CA ALA A 45 5.64 -6.74 -15.74
C ALA A 45 6.85 -7.28 -16.51
N VAL A 46 6.73 -8.46 -17.12
CA VAL A 46 7.78 -9.04 -17.99
C VAL A 46 8.10 -8.12 -19.16
N GLU A 47 7.10 -7.51 -19.80
CA GLU A 47 7.33 -6.56 -20.89
C GLU A 47 8.06 -5.29 -20.39
N ALA A 48 7.61 -4.72 -19.28
CA ALA A 48 8.23 -3.54 -18.68
C ALA A 48 9.68 -3.79 -18.22
N MET A 49 9.97 -4.99 -17.72
CA MET A 49 11.32 -5.37 -17.28
C MET A 49 12.36 -5.38 -18.39
N LYS A 50 11.98 -5.47 -19.67
CA LYS A 50 12.94 -5.43 -20.80
C LYS A 50 13.82 -4.18 -20.82
N THR A 51 13.34 -3.08 -20.24
CA THR A 51 14.06 -1.80 -20.18
C THR A 51 14.83 -1.56 -18.89
N MET A 52 14.69 -2.46 -17.90
CA MET A 52 15.21 -2.28 -16.55
C MET A 52 16.09 -3.43 -16.05
N ALA A 53 15.98 -4.63 -16.63
CA ALA A 53 16.67 -5.82 -16.16
C ALA A 53 18.20 -5.72 -16.13
N ASP A 54 18.79 -4.92 -17.00
CA ASP A 54 20.23 -4.63 -17.04
C ASP A 54 20.69 -3.66 -15.93
N LYS A 55 19.78 -2.91 -15.30
CA LYS A 55 20.05 -1.87 -14.30
C LYS A 55 19.87 -2.35 -12.85
N VAL A 56 19.22 -3.48 -12.66
CA VAL A 56 18.89 -4.01 -11.33
C VAL A 56 19.45 -5.42 -11.16
N GLN A 57 19.89 -5.74 -9.95
CA GLN A 57 20.22 -7.11 -9.54
C GLN A 57 19.03 -7.66 -8.76
N VAL A 58 18.52 -8.80 -9.20
CA VAL A 58 17.36 -9.47 -8.59
C VAL A 58 17.82 -10.75 -7.90
N ARG A 59 17.35 -11.03 -6.68
CA ARG A 59 17.63 -12.27 -5.94
C ARG A 59 16.38 -12.71 -5.19
N ASP A 60 16.06 -13.99 -5.29
CA ASP A 60 14.96 -14.64 -4.57
C ASP A 60 15.37 -15.14 -3.21
N TRP A 61 14.41 -15.10 -2.28
CA TRP A 61 14.58 -15.50 -0.88
C TRP A 61 13.39 -16.33 -0.42
N THR A 62 13.62 -17.14 0.61
CA THR A 62 12.58 -17.87 1.32
C THR A 62 12.53 -17.39 2.76
N ILE A 63 11.37 -16.93 3.20
CA ILE A 63 11.12 -16.42 4.55
C ILE A 63 10.35 -17.50 5.33
N PRO A 64 10.88 -18.04 6.44
CA PRO A 64 10.12 -18.91 7.31
C PRO A 64 9.04 -18.12 8.06
N THR A 65 7.85 -18.70 8.21
CA THR A 65 6.75 -18.08 8.95
C THR A 65 6.55 -18.75 10.30
N ARG A 66 5.91 -18.02 11.23
CA ARG A 66 5.62 -18.46 12.61
C ARG A 66 4.79 -19.75 12.70
N ASP A 67 4.02 -20.07 11.65
CA ASP A 67 3.18 -21.27 11.55
C ASP A 67 3.88 -22.46 10.84
N GLY A 68 5.17 -22.34 10.54
CA GLY A 68 5.99 -23.38 9.94
C GLY A 68 5.88 -23.46 8.40
N ALA A 69 5.18 -22.53 7.77
CA ALA A 69 5.18 -22.37 6.32
C ALA A 69 6.37 -21.52 5.85
N THR A 70 6.42 -21.21 4.57
CA THR A 70 7.41 -20.31 3.97
C THR A 70 6.74 -19.33 3.02
N LEU A 71 7.31 -18.12 2.92
CA LEU A 71 6.97 -17.12 1.92
C LEU A 71 8.10 -16.99 0.92
N GLU A 72 7.76 -16.62 -0.29
CA GLU A 72 8.71 -16.13 -1.27
C GLU A 72 8.91 -14.63 -1.09
N ALA A 73 10.14 -14.16 -1.21
CA ALA A 73 10.44 -12.73 -1.29
C ALA A 73 11.50 -12.51 -2.37
N ARG A 74 11.55 -11.28 -2.89
CA ARG A 74 12.49 -10.90 -3.94
C ARG A 74 13.10 -9.55 -3.63
N THR A 75 14.44 -9.48 -3.74
CA THR A 75 15.17 -8.22 -3.60
C THR A 75 15.55 -7.66 -4.96
N TYR A 76 15.51 -6.33 -5.04
CA TYR A 76 15.89 -5.54 -6.20
C TYR A 76 16.93 -4.52 -5.77
N ARG A 77 18.19 -4.74 -6.20
CA ARG A 77 19.30 -3.86 -5.88
C ARG A 77 19.72 -3.08 -7.12
N PRO A 78 19.76 -1.74 -7.10
CA PRO A 78 20.25 -0.96 -8.24
C PRO A 78 21.74 -1.23 -8.43
N LYS A 79 22.14 -1.61 -9.64
CA LYS A 79 23.56 -1.91 -9.95
C LYS A 79 24.47 -0.69 -9.84
N ALA A 80 23.91 0.52 -9.99
CA ALA A 80 24.66 1.77 -9.86
C ALA A 80 25.06 2.11 -8.42
N ALA A 81 24.38 1.56 -7.43
CA ALA A 81 24.60 1.89 -6.01
C ALA A 81 25.86 1.26 -5.37
N GLY A 82 26.62 0.46 -6.12
CA GLY A 82 27.82 -0.21 -5.61
C GLY A 82 27.52 -1.33 -4.59
N ASP A 83 28.57 -1.81 -3.85
CA ASP A 83 28.49 -3.00 -3.00
C ASP A 83 28.17 -2.72 -1.53
N GLY A 84 28.11 -1.46 -1.10
CA GLY A 84 27.79 -1.06 0.28
C GLY A 84 26.36 -1.39 0.71
N PRO A 85 26.06 -1.40 2.02
CA PRO A 85 24.68 -1.56 2.48
C PRO A 85 23.83 -0.35 2.04
N LEU A 86 22.56 -0.62 1.70
CA LEU A 86 21.61 0.40 1.22
C LEU A 86 20.47 0.58 2.21
N PRO A 87 19.83 1.75 2.27
CA PRO A 87 18.51 1.87 2.85
C PRO A 87 17.57 0.86 2.21
N VAL A 88 16.58 0.38 2.96
CA VAL A 88 15.67 -0.68 2.51
C VAL A 88 14.26 -0.14 2.38
N TYR A 89 13.58 -0.51 1.31
CA TYR A 89 12.14 -0.36 1.15
C TYR A 89 11.48 -1.74 1.18
N LEU A 90 10.83 -2.07 2.31
CA LEU A 90 10.03 -3.29 2.45
C LEU A 90 8.66 -3.04 1.86
N TYR A 91 8.34 -3.73 0.77
CA TYR A 91 7.19 -3.48 -0.06
C TYR A 91 6.14 -4.60 0.02
N PHE A 92 4.89 -4.19 0.21
CA PHE A 92 3.70 -5.05 0.16
C PHE A 92 2.80 -4.62 -1.00
N HIS A 93 2.61 -5.53 -1.95
CA HIS A 93 1.83 -5.23 -3.16
C HIS A 93 0.32 -5.12 -2.89
N GLY A 94 -0.38 -4.45 -3.80
CA GLY A 94 -1.83 -4.37 -3.81
C GLY A 94 -2.50 -5.56 -4.51
N GLY A 95 -3.83 -5.65 -4.31
CA GLY A 95 -4.61 -6.69 -4.97
C GLY A 95 -5.72 -7.28 -4.11
N GLY A 96 -6.19 -6.58 -3.07
CA GLY A 96 -7.32 -6.99 -2.23
C GLY A 96 -7.08 -8.31 -1.51
N PHE A 97 -5.84 -8.62 -1.14
CA PHE A 97 -5.42 -9.90 -0.55
C PHE A 97 -5.72 -11.13 -1.43
N LEU A 98 -6.08 -10.94 -2.69
CA LEU A 98 -6.44 -11.99 -3.65
C LEU A 98 -5.44 -12.06 -4.79
N PHE A 99 -4.98 -10.93 -5.31
CA PHE A 99 -4.12 -10.82 -6.48
C PHE A 99 -2.70 -10.44 -6.11
N GLY A 100 -1.75 -10.87 -6.92
CA GLY A 100 -0.35 -10.52 -6.85
C GLY A 100 0.55 -11.74 -6.94
N THR A 101 1.75 -11.52 -7.44
CA THR A 101 2.86 -12.49 -7.49
C THR A 101 4.17 -11.71 -7.36
N LEU A 102 5.30 -12.37 -7.12
CA LEU A 102 6.60 -11.68 -7.21
C LEU A 102 6.80 -11.06 -8.58
N THR A 103 6.49 -11.80 -9.64
CA THR A 103 6.68 -11.36 -11.03
C THR A 103 5.83 -10.14 -11.38
N SER A 104 4.59 -10.07 -10.89
CA SER A 104 3.70 -8.93 -11.17
C SER A 104 4.24 -7.59 -10.66
N GLU A 105 5.15 -7.62 -9.68
CA GLU A 105 5.72 -6.44 -9.06
C GLU A 105 7.16 -6.15 -9.51
N ASP A 106 7.77 -7.02 -10.33
CA ASP A 106 9.16 -6.88 -10.76
C ASP A 106 9.46 -5.49 -11.33
N ALA A 107 8.57 -4.99 -12.20
CA ALA A 107 8.75 -3.69 -12.83
C ALA A 107 8.62 -2.53 -11.84
N THR A 108 7.63 -2.57 -10.96
CA THR A 108 7.40 -1.55 -9.92
C THR A 108 8.59 -1.49 -8.96
N CYS A 109 8.99 -2.64 -8.42
CA CYS A 109 10.10 -2.74 -7.47
C CYS A 109 11.45 -2.36 -8.09
N SER A 110 11.68 -2.76 -9.35
CA SER A 110 12.91 -2.39 -10.08
C SER A 110 12.96 -0.88 -10.35
N ARG A 111 11.84 -0.27 -10.77
CA ARG A 111 11.75 1.17 -10.98
C ARG A 111 12.08 1.93 -9.69
N ILE A 112 11.45 1.56 -8.57
CA ILE A 112 11.69 2.19 -7.26
C ILE A 112 13.16 2.05 -6.88
N ALA A 113 13.74 0.85 -6.97
CA ALA A 113 15.14 0.63 -6.64
C ALA A 113 16.08 1.52 -7.48
N ILE A 114 15.85 1.61 -8.78
CA ILE A 114 16.69 2.40 -9.72
C ILE A 114 16.56 3.91 -9.46
N SER A 115 15.35 4.40 -9.15
CA SER A 115 15.10 5.85 -9.01
C SER A 115 15.48 6.41 -7.64
N THR A 116 15.54 5.57 -6.59
CA THR A 116 15.75 6.01 -5.20
C THR A 116 17.08 5.54 -4.61
N ASP A 117 17.83 4.70 -5.31
CA ASP A 117 19.04 4.04 -4.80
C ASP A 117 18.83 3.27 -3.49
N VAL A 118 17.61 2.73 -3.27
CA VAL A 118 17.31 1.84 -2.15
C VAL A 118 17.30 0.37 -2.57
N LEU A 119 17.49 -0.52 -1.63
CA LEU A 119 17.23 -1.95 -1.80
C LEU A 119 15.74 -2.20 -1.57
N VAL A 120 15.01 -2.63 -2.59
CA VAL A 120 13.59 -3.00 -2.43
C VAL A 120 13.49 -4.48 -2.08
N VAL A 121 12.65 -4.79 -1.09
CA VAL A 121 12.31 -6.17 -0.68
C VAL A 121 10.82 -6.35 -0.89
N ASN A 122 10.44 -7.08 -1.93
CA ASN A 122 9.05 -7.43 -2.25
C ASN A 122 8.68 -8.75 -1.58
N VAL A 123 7.58 -8.77 -0.84
CA VAL A 123 7.09 -9.93 -0.10
C VAL A 123 5.85 -10.49 -0.77
N ASN A 124 5.89 -11.77 -1.16
CA ASN A 124 4.75 -12.51 -1.65
C ASN A 124 3.96 -13.08 -0.46
N TYR A 125 3.24 -12.22 0.27
CA TYR A 125 2.40 -12.63 1.39
C TYR A 125 1.25 -13.54 0.90
N ARG A 126 0.80 -14.45 1.75
CA ARG A 126 -0.23 -15.45 1.40
C ARG A 126 -1.59 -14.79 1.18
N HIS A 127 -2.30 -15.28 0.16
CA HIS A 127 -3.53 -14.68 -0.35
C HIS A 127 -4.77 -15.53 -0.06
N THR A 128 -5.90 -14.84 -0.04
CA THR A 128 -7.22 -15.46 -0.12
C THR A 128 -7.44 -16.13 -1.50
N PRO A 129 -8.37 -17.06 -1.66
CA PRO A 129 -9.22 -17.65 -0.60
C PRO A 129 -8.51 -18.71 0.24
N GLU A 130 -7.29 -19.12 -0.13
CA GLU A 130 -6.54 -20.21 0.52
C GLU A 130 -6.13 -19.84 1.95
N HIS A 131 -5.80 -18.56 2.18
CA HIS A 131 -5.36 -18.05 3.46
C HIS A 131 -6.21 -16.84 3.87
N VAL A 132 -6.94 -16.99 4.95
CA VAL A 132 -7.86 -15.98 5.48
C VAL A 132 -7.18 -15.08 6.53
N TYR A 133 -7.88 -14.05 6.99
CA TYR A 133 -7.40 -13.21 8.11
C TYR A 133 -7.08 -14.08 9.34
N PRO A 134 -5.96 -13.84 10.06
CA PRO A 134 -4.99 -12.76 9.89
C PRO A 134 -3.69 -13.19 9.16
N THR A 135 -3.72 -14.20 8.28
CA THR A 135 -2.51 -14.80 7.69
C THR A 135 -1.59 -13.76 7.03
N ALA A 136 -2.11 -12.91 6.15
CA ALA A 136 -1.29 -11.90 5.46
C ALA A 136 -0.65 -10.89 6.42
N TRP A 137 -1.31 -10.56 7.53
CA TRP A 137 -0.75 -9.69 8.58
C TRP A 137 0.38 -10.38 9.35
N ASN A 138 0.21 -11.66 9.66
CA ASN A 138 1.28 -12.47 10.25
C ASN A 138 2.48 -12.54 9.32
N ASP A 139 2.24 -12.74 8.03
CA ASP A 139 3.28 -12.80 7.00
C ASP A 139 4.06 -11.48 6.90
N ALA A 140 3.38 -10.34 6.98
CA ALA A 140 4.01 -9.02 6.97
C ALA A 140 4.92 -8.80 8.20
N GLU A 141 4.46 -9.20 9.39
CA GLU A 141 5.25 -9.16 10.61
C GLU A 141 6.46 -10.11 10.53
N ASP A 142 6.25 -11.35 10.09
CA ASP A 142 7.31 -12.35 9.93
C ASP A 142 8.36 -11.90 8.92
N ALA A 143 7.95 -11.29 7.81
CA ALA A 143 8.84 -10.74 6.81
C ALA A 143 9.68 -9.57 7.35
N PHE A 144 9.11 -8.71 8.18
CA PHE A 144 9.84 -7.61 8.82
C PHE A 144 10.88 -8.13 9.82
N ILE A 145 10.54 -9.11 10.64
CA ILE A 145 11.45 -9.75 11.59
C ILE A 145 12.58 -10.43 10.81
N TRP A 146 12.24 -11.26 9.82
CA TRP A 146 13.21 -11.96 8.98
C TRP A 146 14.17 -10.98 8.27
N LEU A 147 13.66 -9.87 7.78
CA LEU A 147 14.49 -8.85 7.14
C LEU A 147 15.58 -8.34 8.09
N HIS A 148 15.24 -8.05 9.34
CA HIS A 148 16.19 -7.56 10.33
C HIS A 148 17.20 -8.66 10.74
N ASP A 149 16.77 -9.90 10.89
CA ASP A 149 17.65 -11.03 11.19
C ASP A 149 18.67 -11.29 10.06
N ASN A 150 18.29 -11.00 8.83
CA ASN A 150 19.09 -11.25 7.64
C ASN A 150 19.62 -9.97 6.96
N ILE A 151 19.51 -8.81 7.61
CA ILE A 151 19.72 -7.50 7.01
C ILE A 151 21.10 -7.35 6.34
N LYS A 152 22.13 -7.94 6.92
CA LYS A 152 23.51 -7.91 6.37
C LYS A 152 23.63 -8.77 5.12
N GLU A 153 23.00 -9.95 5.10
CA GLU A 153 23.01 -10.85 3.94
C GLU A 153 22.20 -10.28 2.77
N VAL A 154 21.08 -9.64 3.09
CA VAL A 154 20.24 -8.91 2.13
C VAL A 154 20.96 -7.68 1.57
N GLY A 155 21.93 -7.13 2.33
CA GLY A 155 22.70 -5.95 1.94
C GLY A 155 22.02 -4.63 2.31
N GLY A 156 21.24 -4.65 3.38
CA GLY A 156 20.48 -3.50 3.88
C GLY A 156 21.09 -2.82 5.10
N GLU A 157 20.67 -1.58 5.38
CA GLU A 157 20.96 -0.83 6.60
C GLU A 157 19.78 -0.96 7.59
N ALA A 158 20.02 -1.63 8.73
CA ALA A 158 18.97 -1.95 9.71
C ALA A 158 18.23 -0.71 10.26
N ALA A 159 18.89 0.42 10.41
CA ALA A 159 18.30 1.65 10.92
C ALA A 159 17.58 2.49 9.83
N LYS A 160 17.60 2.05 8.57
CA LYS A 160 17.05 2.77 7.43
C LYS A 160 16.05 1.90 6.66
N VAL A 161 15.11 1.30 7.36
CA VAL A 161 14.03 0.50 6.76
C VAL A 161 12.76 1.34 6.68
N VAL A 162 12.38 1.71 5.47
CA VAL A 162 11.07 2.29 5.16
C VAL A 162 10.15 1.16 4.74
N VAL A 163 8.93 1.14 5.22
CA VAL A 163 7.91 0.16 4.81
C VAL A 163 6.87 0.83 3.92
N GLY A 164 6.30 0.10 2.98
CA GLY A 164 5.27 0.69 2.16
C GLY A 164 4.48 -0.31 1.36
N GLY A 165 3.36 0.15 0.84
CA GLY A 165 2.49 -0.72 0.07
C GLY A 165 1.33 0.01 -0.59
N ILE A 166 0.66 -0.73 -1.47
CA ILE A 166 -0.45 -0.25 -2.27
C ILE A 166 -1.74 -0.95 -1.86
N SER A 167 -2.83 -0.22 -1.60
CA SER A 167 -4.17 -0.78 -1.31
C SER A 167 -4.14 -1.76 -0.12
N ALA A 168 -4.41 -3.03 -0.32
CA ALA A 168 -4.24 -4.09 0.69
C ALA A 168 -2.83 -4.12 1.29
N GLY A 169 -1.79 -3.92 0.46
CA GLY A 169 -0.42 -3.77 0.95
C GLY A 169 -0.19 -2.51 1.79
N GLY A 170 -0.91 -1.43 1.48
CA GLY A 170 -0.96 -0.23 2.31
C GLY A 170 -1.58 -0.48 3.69
N GLN A 171 -2.60 -1.36 3.76
CA GLN A 171 -3.17 -1.81 5.04
C GLN A 171 -2.15 -2.62 5.85
N LEU A 172 -1.45 -3.57 5.22
CA LEU A 172 -0.39 -4.34 5.89
C LEU A 172 0.72 -3.42 6.41
N THR A 173 1.11 -2.43 5.61
CA THR A 173 2.09 -1.41 6.00
C THR A 173 1.66 -0.62 7.23
N ALA A 174 0.46 -0.04 7.22
CA ALA A 174 -0.07 0.75 8.33
C ALA A 174 -0.23 -0.11 9.60
N SER A 175 -0.73 -1.34 9.46
CA SER A 175 -0.88 -2.31 10.53
C SER A 175 0.47 -2.68 11.16
N LEU A 176 1.46 -3.05 10.34
CA LEU A 176 2.82 -3.40 10.78
C LEU A 176 3.48 -2.24 11.53
N THR A 177 3.42 -1.02 10.95
CA THR A 177 4.02 0.18 11.54
C THR A 177 3.39 0.50 12.90
N LEU A 178 2.07 0.44 12.97
CA LEU A 178 1.33 0.67 14.21
C LEU A 178 1.60 -0.42 15.25
N ALA A 179 1.67 -1.68 14.84
CA ALA A 179 1.99 -2.81 15.73
C ALA A 179 3.40 -2.67 16.33
N GLN A 180 4.39 -2.28 15.52
CA GLN A 180 5.74 -2.01 16.02
C GLN A 180 5.75 -0.84 17.00
N HIS A 181 5.12 0.28 16.64
CA HIS A 181 5.03 1.48 17.46
C HIS A 181 4.38 1.21 18.82
N LEU A 182 3.35 0.38 18.85
CA LEU A 182 2.65 -0.01 20.08
C LEU A 182 3.33 -1.14 20.86
N GLY A 183 4.55 -1.55 20.50
CA GLY A 183 5.33 -2.57 21.19
C GLY A 183 4.74 -3.98 21.09
N LYS A 184 4.07 -4.29 19.98
CA LYS A 184 3.52 -5.62 19.69
C LYS A 184 4.49 -6.55 18.98
N LEU A 185 5.60 -6.00 18.46
CA LEU A 185 6.71 -6.75 17.87
C LEU A 185 7.90 -6.81 18.84
N PRO A 186 8.91 -7.69 18.60
CA PRO A 186 10.10 -7.76 19.42
C PRO A 186 10.77 -6.39 19.62
N SER A 187 11.08 -6.05 20.86
CA SER A 187 11.58 -4.72 21.25
C SER A 187 13.01 -4.41 20.77
N GLU A 188 13.77 -5.44 20.41
CA GLU A 188 15.13 -5.33 19.88
C GLU A 188 15.19 -4.91 18.40
N LEU A 189 14.07 -4.95 17.70
CA LEU A 189 13.99 -4.54 16.30
C LEU A 189 14.17 -3.02 16.18
N PRO A 190 15.02 -2.54 15.25
CA PRO A 190 15.10 -1.13 14.94
C PRO A 190 13.75 -0.55 14.53
N SER A 191 13.50 0.69 14.89
CA SER A 191 12.27 1.39 14.51
C SER A 191 12.17 1.56 12.99
N ILE A 192 10.97 1.43 12.45
CA ILE A 192 10.66 1.76 11.06
C ILE A 192 11.00 3.24 10.83
N ALA A 193 11.80 3.52 9.79
CA ALA A 193 12.28 4.86 9.47
C ALA A 193 11.21 5.74 8.78
N GLY A 194 10.20 5.11 8.18
CA GLY A 194 9.09 5.79 7.52
C GLY A 194 8.11 4.81 6.91
N GLN A 195 6.94 5.32 6.51
CA GLN A 195 5.96 4.51 5.77
C GLN A 195 5.39 5.26 4.56
N VAL A 196 5.12 4.51 3.48
CA VAL A 196 4.51 5.03 2.24
C VAL A 196 3.20 4.28 1.99
N LEU A 197 2.09 4.98 2.07
CA LEU A 197 0.74 4.44 2.00
C LEU A 197 0.05 4.91 0.71
N MET A 198 0.07 4.05 -0.30
CA MET A 198 -0.54 4.37 -1.59
C MET A 198 -1.93 3.74 -1.68
N ILE A 199 -2.98 4.59 -1.81
CA ILE A 199 -4.40 4.18 -1.82
C ILE A 199 -4.71 3.11 -0.75
N PRO A 200 -4.32 3.33 0.52
CA PRO A 200 -4.41 2.29 1.54
C PRO A 200 -5.86 1.96 1.89
N CYS A 201 -6.16 0.68 2.14
CA CYS A 201 -7.36 0.25 2.85
C CYS A 201 -7.05 0.30 4.36
N LEU A 202 -7.78 1.06 5.14
CA LEU A 202 -7.44 1.32 6.55
C LEU A 202 -8.51 0.89 7.55
N ALA A 203 -9.68 0.47 7.07
CA ALA A 203 -10.75 -0.04 7.91
C ALA A 203 -11.57 -1.11 7.18
N HIS A 204 -11.97 -2.15 7.91
CA HIS A 204 -12.97 -3.10 7.44
C HIS A 204 -14.32 -2.39 7.26
N VAL A 205 -15.06 -2.71 6.21
CA VAL A 205 -16.33 -2.03 5.86
C VAL A 205 -17.33 -2.02 7.02
N ASP A 206 -17.41 -3.09 7.81
CA ASP A 206 -18.29 -3.18 8.97
C ASP A 206 -17.76 -2.43 10.21
N CYS A 207 -16.55 -1.87 10.13
CA CYS A 207 -15.92 -1.07 11.19
C CYS A 207 -15.81 0.43 10.83
N TYR A 208 -16.54 0.86 9.81
CA TYR A 208 -16.40 2.21 9.20
C TYR A 208 -17.15 3.31 9.97
N ASP A 209 -18.04 2.97 10.90
CA ASP A 209 -18.89 3.93 11.63
C ASP A 209 -18.08 5.03 12.34
N GLY A 210 -16.92 4.68 12.89
CA GLY A 210 -16.01 5.62 13.55
C GLY A 210 -15.48 6.70 12.61
N LEU A 211 -15.22 6.34 11.37
CA LEU A 211 -14.74 7.23 10.32
C LEU A 211 -15.88 8.11 9.79
N LEU A 212 -17.07 7.54 9.57
CA LEU A 212 -18.25 8.31 9.15
C LEU A 212 -18.61 9.43 10.12
N LYS A 213 -18.45 9.21 11.43
CA LYS A 213 -18.68 10.25 12.44
C LYS A 213 -17.72 11.44 12.34
N LYS A 214 -16.57 11.28 11.69
CA LYS A 214 -15.62 12.37 11.43
C LYS A 214 -15.98 13.18 10.18
N MET A 215 -16.85 12.65 9.31
CA MET A 215 -17.32 13.32 8.10
C MET A 215 -18.48 14.27 8.41
N LYS A 216 -18.65 15.31 7.59
CA LYS A 216 -19.71 16.32 7.69
C LYS A 216 -21.11 15.70 7.57
N SER A 217 -21.27 14.72 6.71
CA SER A 217 -22.46 13.88 6.56
C SER A 217 -22.07 12.58 5.86
N THR A 218 -22.94 11.57 5.93
CA THR A 218 -22.75 10.33 5.16
C THR A 218 -22.82 10.55 3.65
N SER A 219 -23.57 11.59 3.19
CA SER A 219 -23.74 11.90 1.76
C SER A 219 -22.49 12.47 1.09
N VAL A 220 -21.53 12.97 1.85
CA VAL A 220 -20.23 13.45 1.32
C VAL A 220 -19.09 12.43 1.50
N SER A 221 -19.42 11.23 1.99
CA SER A 221 -18.45 10.14 2.13
C SER A 221 -18.14 9.51 0.78
N SER A 222 -16.87 9.13 0.61
CA SER A 222 -16.37 8.48 -0.60
C SER A 222 -17.03 7.13 -0.90
N TYR A 223 -17.50 6.39 0.11
CA TYR A 223 -18.17 5.10 -0.10
C TYR A 223 -19.46 5.21 -0.92
N PRO A 224 -20.48 6.00 -0.54
CA PRO A 224 -21.66 6.19 -1.38
C PRO A 224 -21.36 6.96 -2.67
N GLU A 225 -20.44 7.92 -2.67
CA GLU A 225 -20.04 8.66 -3.86
C GLU A 225 -19.45 7.76 -4.93
N ASN A 226 -18.62 6.80 -4.52
CA ASN A 226 -17.88 5.91 -5.40
C ASN A 226 -18.38 4.45 -5.36
N GLU A 227 -19.65 4.23 -5.03
CA GLU A 227 -20.25 2.88 -4.98
C GLU A 227 -20.06 2.10 -6.29
N ASN A 228 -20.11 2.79 -7.40
CA ASN A 228 -19.94 2.26 -8.74
C ASN A 228 -18.63 2.73 -9.39
N ALA A 229 -17.62 3.08 -8.58
CA ALA A 229 -16.34 3.54 -9.10
C ALA A 229 -15.71 2.52 -10.04
N PRO A 230 -15.02 2.99 -11.08
CA PRO A 230 -14.23 2.09 -11.94
C PRO A 230 -13.20 1.32 -11.13
N ILE A 231 -12.93 0.08 -11.53
CA ILE A 231 -11.88 -0.80 -10.97
C ILE A 231 -12.19 -1.33 -9.57
N LEU A 232 -12.58 -0.48 -8.62
CA LEU A 232 -12.91 -0.88 -7.25
C LEU A 232 -14.33 -0.44 -6.85
N PRO A 233 -15.37 -0.95 -7.54
CA PRO A 233 -16.75 -0.71 -7.12
C PRO A 233 -17.06 -1.48 -5.82
N ARG A 234 -18.13 -1.10 -5.14
CA ARG A 234 -18.57 -1.72 -3.88
C ARG A 234 -18.66 -3.25 -3.93
N PRO A 235 -19.22 -3.89 -4.99
CA PRO A 235 -19.23 -5.35 -5.06
C PRO A 235 -17.83 -6.00 -5.08
N MET A 236 -16.81 -5.30 -5.58
CA MET A 236 -15.42 -5.79 -5.54
C MET A 236 -14.84 -5.67 -4.13
N ILE A 237 -15.14 -4.60 -3.41
CA ILE A 237 -14.76 -4.43 -2.00
C ILE A 237 -15.41 -5.54 -1.17
N ASP A 238 -16.71 -5.78 -1.35
CA ASP A 238 -17.46 -6.82 -0.65
C ASP A 238 -16.89 -8.23 -0.93
N LEU A 239 -16.45 -8.49 -2.17
CA LEU A 239 -15.77 -9.75 -2.51
C LEU A 239 -14.46 -9.88 -1.70
N PHE A 240 -13.59 -8.89 -1.70
CA PHE A 240 -12.31 -8.96 -0.98
C PHE A 240 -12.52 -9.13 0.51
N VAL A 241 -13.41 -8.36 1.10
CA VAL A 241 -13.77 -8.43 2.52
C VAL A 241 -14.35 -9.81 2.87
N GLY A 242 -15.27 -10.32 2.05
CA GLY A 242 -15.87 -11.64 2.26
C GLY A 242 -14.87 -12.80 2.18
N LEU A 243 -13.81 -12.66 1.38
CA LEU A 243 -12.75 -13.66 1.27
C LEU A 243 -11.81 -13.69 2.48
N LEU A 244 -11.71 -12.60 3.24
CA LEU A 244 -10.95 -12.57 4.50
C LEU A 244 -11.60 -13.42 5.60
N LYS A 245 -12.90 -13.69 5.50
CA LYS A 245 -13.70 -14.49 6.47
C LYS A 245 -13.53 -14.02 7.93
N VAL A 246 -13.50 -12.72 8.13
CA VAL A 246 -13.51 -12.16 9.49
C VAL A 246 -14.90 -12.28 10.07
N GLU A 247 -15.06 -13.13 11.09
CA GLU A 247 -16.32 -13.23 11.81
C GLU A 247 -16.37 -12.14 12.89
N ASN A 248 -17.46 -11.34 12.90
CA ASN A 248 -17.68 -10.26 13.86
C ASN A 248 -16.49 -9.29 13.97
N PRO A 249 -16.16 -8.53 12.91
CA PRO A 249 -15.00 -7.64 12.92
C PRO A 249 -15.09 -6.62 14.06
N ASP A 250 -14.02 -6.56 14.88
CA ASP A 250 -13.92 -5.61 15.99
C ASP A 250 -13.32 -4.30 15.49
N PRO A 251 -14.01 -3.15 15.61
CA PRO A 251 -13.45 -1.85 15.22
C PRO A 251 -12.19 -1.47 16.00
N ASN A 252 -11.93 -2.11 17.16
CA ASN A 252 -10.73 -1.89 17.96
C ASN A 252 -9.57 -2.84 17.61
N ASP A 253 -9.77 -3.79 16.71
CA ASP A 253 -8.67 -4.57 16.16
C ASP A 253 -7.86 -3.71 15.19
N LEU A 254 -6.80 -3.08 15.70
CA LEU A 254 -5.96 -2.15 14.94
C LEU A 254 -5.11 -2.84 13.87
N ARG A 255 -5.00 -4.17 13.89
CA ARG A 255 -4.38 -4.90 12.76
C ARG A 255 -5.31 -4.86 11.55
N LEU A 256 -6.59 -5.10 11.76
CA LEU A 256 -7.62 -5.04 10.72
C LEU A 256 -8.00 -3.60 10.37
N ASN A 257 -8.00 -2.70 11.36
CA ASN A 257 -8.53 -1.34 11.26
C ASN A 257 -7.53 -0.28 11.75
N PRO A 258 -6.35 -0.12 11.13
CA PRO A 258 -5.38 0.89 11.56
C PRO A 258 -5.95 2.33 11.51
N GLY A 259 -6.89 2.62 10.61
CA GLY A 259 -7.60 3.90 10.51
C GLY A 259 -8.48 4.25 11.71
N ASN A 260 -8.83 3.28 12.55
CA ASN A 260 -9.60 3.47 13.79
C ASN A 260 -8.72 3.74 15.02
N ALA A 261 -7.40 3.83 14.85
CA ALA A 261 -6.51 4.21 15.95
C ALA A 261 -6.90 5.58 16.53
N THR A 262 -6.53 5.80 17.77
CA THR A 262 -6.69 7.09 18.46
C THR A 262 -5.49 8.01 18.23
N PRO A 263 -5.63 9.34 18.42
CA PRO A 263 -4.50 10.27 18.33
C PRO A 263 -3.32 9.88 19.25
N ASP A 264 -3.59 9.36 20.44
CA ASP A 264 -2.54 8.93 21.37
C ASP A 264 -1.78 7.69 20.86
N GLN A 265 -2.48 6.78 20.15
CA GLN A 265 -1.87 5.57 19.60
C GLN A 265 -1.02 5.83 18.37
N VAL A 266 -1.27 6.91 17.64
CA VAL A 266 -0.49 7.27 16.44
C VAL A 266 0.60 8.30 16.71
N LYS A 267 0.58 8.94 17.88
CA LYS A 267 1.57 9.94 18.25
C LYS A 267 2.97 9.32 18.33
N GLY A 268 3.89 9.83 17.50
CA GLY A 268 5.26 9.32 17.42
C GLY A 268 5.45 8.23 16.36
N LEU A 269 4.45 7.94 15.52
CA LEU A 269 4.64 7.16 14.31
C LEU A 269 5.70 7.81 13.41
N PRO A 270 6.39 7.02 12.58
CA PRO A 270 7.41 7.53 11.67
C PRO A 270 6.80 8.43 10.58
N PRO A 271 7.64 9.20 9.86
CA PRO A 271 7.22 9.98 8.71
C PRO A 271 6.37 9.16 7.75
N THR A 272 5.25 9.73 7.30
CA THR A 272 4.25 9.02 6.50
C THR A 272 3.89 9.81 5.25
N THR A 273 4.08 9.19 4.08
CA THR A 273 3.59 9.71 2.79
C THR A 273 2.31 8.99 2.39
N PHE A 274 1.34 9.76 1.89
CA PHE A 274 0.06 9.26 1.39
C PHE A 274 -0.12 9.62 -0.08
N GLY A 275 -0.50 8.62 -0.89
CA GLY A 275 -1.04 8.84 -2.23
C GLY A 275 -2.49 8.36 -2.28
N ILE A 276 -3.43 9.26 -2.55
CA ILE A 276 -4.88 9.02 -2.47
C ILE A 276 -5.52 9.32 -3.82
N CYS A 277 -6.39 8.44 -4.32
CA CYS A 277 -7.17 8.69 -5.54
C CYS A 277 -8.49 9.42 -5.22
N GLY A 278 -8.86 10.37 -6.06
CA GLY A 278 -10.09 11.13 -5.89
C GLY A 278 -11.35 10.31 -6.19
N LEU A 279 -11.31 9.50 -7.24
CA LEU A 279 -12.41 8.62 -7.67
C LEU A 279 -12.27 7.22 -7.03
N ASP A 280 -12.26 7.17 -5.70
CA ASP A 280 -11.99 5.95 -4.93
C ASP A 280 -12.84 5.90 -3.67
N ALA A 281 -13.48 4.77 -3.41
CA ALA A 281 -14.24 4.55 -2.18
C ALA A 281 -13.35 4.65 -0.92
N LEU A 282 -12.06 4.31 -1.00
CA LEU A 282 -11.11 4.35 0.10
C LEU A 282 -10.51 5.76 0.34
N ARG A 283 -10.88 6.77 -0.45
CA ARG A 283 -10.36 8.14 -0.36
C ARG A 283 -10.41 8.71 1.05
N ASP A 284 -11.59 8.66 1.65
CA ASP A 284 -11.83 9.38 2.91
C ASP A 284 -11.12 8.73 4.10
N GLU A 285 -11.00 7.42 4.15
CA GLU A 285 -10.26 6.74 5.23
C GLU A 285 -8.78 7.09 5.18
N GLY A 286 -8.19 7.17 3.98
CA GLY A 286 -6.81 7.61 3.79
C GLY A 286 -6.60 9.05 4.26
N LEU A 287 -7.49 9.98 3.85
CA LEU A 287 -7.40 11.40 4.23
C LEU A 287 -7.69 11.64 5.72
N LEU A 288 -8.62 10.90 6.31
CA LEU A 288 -8.90 10.99 7.75
C LEU A 288 -7.72 10.48 8.60
N TYR A 289 -7.07 9.40 8.15
CA TYR A 289 -5.89 8.87 8.82
C TYR A 289 -4.72 9.85 8.69
N ALA A 290 -4.45 10.36 7.49
CA ALA A 290 -3.43 11.37 7.26
C ALA A 290 -3.63 12.61 8.13
N LYS A 291 -4.86 13.13 8.19
CA LYS A 291 -5.21 14.26 9.05
C LYS A 291 -4.96 13.95 10.53
N MET A 292 -5.35 12.78 10.99
CA MET A 292 -5.12 12.37 12.39
C MET A 292 -3.63 12.28 12.71
N LEU A 293 -2.82 11.71 11.83
CA LEU A 293 -1.36 11.65 12.00
C LEU A 293 -0.76 13.07 12.09
N THR A 294 -1.14 13.94 11.16
CA THR A 294 -0.68 15.35 11.16
C THR A 294 -1.01 16.06 12.47
N GLU A 295 -2.28 15.94 12.93
CA GLU A 295 -2.74 16.57 14.16
C GLU A 295 -2.09 15.97 15.42
N ALA A 296 -1.66 14.71 15.36
CA ALA A 296 -0.88 14.05 16.42
C ALA A 296 0.62 14.40 16.39
N GLY A 297 1.06 15.25 15.46
CA GLY A 297 2.45 15.69 15.34
C GLY A 297 3.38 14.69 14.64
N VAL A 298 2.82 13.80 13.80
CA VAL A 298 3.60 12.93 12.91
C VAL A 298 3.95 13.72 11.65
N PRO A 299 5.19 13.67 11.12
CA PRO A 299 5.50 14.24 9.82
C PRO A 299 4.67 13.54 8.73
N THR A 300 3.89 14.30 7.97
CA THR A 300 3.02 13.77 6.90
C THR A 300 3.23 14.52 5.60
N ASP A 301 3.20 13.79 4.49
CA ASP A 301 3.20 14.29 3.13
C ASP A 301 2.01 13.66 2.39
N VAL A 302 1.05 14.49 1.94
CA VAL A 302 -0.27 14.00 1.50
C VAL A 302 -0.57 14.45 0.08
N HIS A 303 -0.75 13.49 -0.83
CA HIS A 303 -1.03 13.71 -2.24
C HIS A 303 -2.38 13.14 -2.62
N VAL A 304 -3.18 13.93 -3.37
CA VAL A 304 -4.47 13.51 -3.93
C VAL A 304 -4.43 13.62 -5.45
N TYR A 305 -4.65 12.49 -6.10
CA TYR A 305 -4.77 12.39 -7.57
C TYR A 305 -6.24 12.53 -7.96
N LYS A 306 -6.61 13.71 -8.43
CA LYS A 306 -8.00 14.04 -8.77
C LYS A 306 -8.43 13.35 -10.06
N GLY A 307 -9.66 12.90 -10.08
CA GLY A 307 -10.30 12.38 -11.29
C GLY A 307 -9.81 11.02 -11.77
N VAL A 308 -8.97 10.32 -11.00
CA VAL A 308 -8.49 8.98 -11.32
C VAL A 308 -8.94 7.96 -10.28
N PRO A 309 -9.26 6.72 -10.69
CA PRO A 309 -9.77 5.68 -9.81
C PRO A 309 -8.67 4.91 -9.09
N HIS A 310 -9.09 4.10 -8.12
CA HIS A 310 -8.23 3.13 -7.43
C HIS A 310 -7.37 2.32 -8.40
N GLY A 311 -6.04 2.30 -8.18
CA GLY A 311 -5.11 1.51 -9.02
C GLY A 311 -4.96 2.00 -10.46
N PHE A 312 -5.21 3.26 -10.74
CA PHE A 312 -5.09 3.89 -12.06
C PHE A 312 -3.68 3.76 -12.66
N ARG A 313 -2.64 3.65 -11.82
CA ARG A 313 -1.24 3.56 -12.26
C ARG A 313 -0.99 2.42 -13.27
N ARG A 314 -1.83 1.36 -13.25
CA ARG A 314 -1.76 0.24 -14.20
C ARG A 314 -1.93 0.64 -15.67
N PHE A 315 -2.51 1.81 -15.93
CA PHE A 315 -2.71 2.33 -17.29
C PHE A 315 -1.50 3.11 -17.83
N GLY A 316 -0.46 3.29 -17.00
CA GLY A 316 0.80 3.89 -17.39
C GLY A 316 0.63 5.31 -17.93
N ASP A 317 1.37 5.62 -18.97
CA ASP A 317 1.45 6.96 -19.58
C ASP A 317 0.16 7.42 -20.27
N LYS A 318 -0.91 6.61 -20.25
CA LYS A 318 -2.25 7.04 -20.68
C LYS A 318 -2.88 8.05 -19.74
N LEU A 319 -2.35 8.17 -18.54
CA LEU A 319 -2.82 9.09 -17.50
C LEU A 319 -1.62 9.91 -17.00
N SER A 320 -1.71 11.22 -17.10
CA SER A 320 -0.65 12.15 -16.67
C SER A 320 -0.27 11.96 -15.19
N ALA A 321 -1.26 11.70 -14.34
CA ALA A 321 -1.10 11.41 -12.92
C ALA A 321 -0.18 10.20 -12.61
N SER A 322 0.12 9.33 -13.61
CA SER A 322 1.00 8.17 -13.39
C SER A 322 2.43 8.58 -13.07
N LYS A 323 2.91 9.67 -13.66
CA LYS A 323 4.24 10.22 -13.36
C LYS A 323 4.29 10.78 -11.93
N ASP A 324 3.29 11.58 -11.56
CA ASP A 324 3.22 12.18 -10.23
C ASP A 324 3.10 11.10 -9.15
N TRP A 325 2.39 9.99 -9.44
CA TRP A 325 2.32 8.83 -8.57
C TRP A 325 3.69 8.20 -8.31
N ASP A 326 4.47 7.99 -9.38
CA ASP A 326 5.81 7.44 -9.26
C ASP A 326 6.73 8.38 -8.46
N GLU A 327 6.69 9.68 -8.77
CA GLU A 327 7.47 10.71 -8.06
C GLU A 327 7.08 10.80 -6.57
N THR A 328 5.80 10.71 -6.23
CA THR A 328 5.33 10.67 -4.83
C THR A 328 5.85 9.45 -4.09
N THR A 329 5.81 8.28 -4.73
CA THR A 329 6.35 7.06 -4.10
C THR A 329 7.84 7.20 -3.83
N ASP A 330 8.60 7.65 -4.81
CA ASP A 330 10.06 7.76 -4.74
C ASP A 330 10.49 8.86 -3.74
N SER A 331 9.85 10.03 -3.82
CA SER A 331 10.12 11.13 -2.88
C SER A 331 9.70 10.77 -1.45
N GLY A 332 8.59 10.07 -1.26
CA GLY A 332 8.15 9.63 0.05
C GLY A 332 9.15 8.71 0.74
N ILE A 333 9.74 7.76 0.00
CA ILE A 333 10.80 6.88 0.51
C ILE A 333 12.03 7.70 0.93
N THR A 334 12.51 8.55 0.03
CA THR A 334 13.74 9.32 0.28
C THR A 334 13.53 10.40 1.34
N TRP A 335 12.36 11.08 1.35
CA TRP A 335 12.00 12.07 2.34
C TRP A 335 11.94 11.47 3.76
N ALA A 336 11.34 10.30 3.92
CA ALA A 336 11.29 9.64 5.22
C ALA A 336 12.69 9.39 5.81
N LEU A 337 13.66 9.05 4.97
CA LEU A 337 15.06 8.82 5.37
C LEU A 337 15.81 10.09 5.81
N THR A 338 15.24 11.28 5.57
CA THR A 338 15.84 12.56 6.04
C THR A 338 15.49 12.90 7.48
N ASN A 339 14.68 12.08 8.17
CA ASN A 339 14.11 12.36 9.50
C ASN A 339 13.40 13.73 9.55
N PRO A 340 12.39 13.96 8.71
CA PRO A 340 11.70 15.24 8.62
C PRO A 340 10.99 15.59 9.93
N THR A 341 10.79 16.88 10.16
CA THR A 341 10.00 17.38 11.29
C THR A 341 8.55 17.59 10.89
N ALA A 342 7.62 17.31 11.82
CA ALA A 342 6.21 17.60 11.61
C ALA A 342 5.95 19.11 11.51
N THR A 343 5.13 19.51 10.56
CA THR A 343 4.66 20.89 10.41
C THR A 343 3.45 21.18 11.30
N GLY A 344 2.66 20.14 11.62
CA GLY A 344 1.39 20.26 12.30
C GLY A 344 0.27 20.81 11.40
N GLU A 345 0.55 21.06 10.12
CA GLU A 345 -0.39 21.58 9.15
C GLU A 345 -0.81 20.47 8.19
N PHE A 346 -2.12 20.21 8.12
CA PHE A 346 -2.70 19.25 7.20
C PHE A 346 -2.83 19.87 5.80
N ASN A 347 -1.78 19.77 5.02
CA ASN A 347 -1.71 20.24 3.65
C ASN A 347 -1.85 19.07 2.67
N ILE A 348 -2.55 19.30 1.57
CA ILE A 348 -2.78 18.30 0.52
C ILE A 348 -2.22 18.85 -0.80
N HIS A 349 -1.32 18.08 -1.41
CA HIS A 349 -0.83 18.31 -2.76
C HIS A 349 -1.83 17.71 -3.75
N GLU A 350 -2.45 18.58 -4.56
CA GLU A 350 -3.44 18.16 -5.58
C GLU A 350 -2.74 17.95 -6.93
N HIS A 351 -2.99 16.80 -7.57
CA HIS A 351 -2.51 16.43 -8.89
C HIS A 351 -3.64 16.23 -9.88
#